data_f33af255e63424dd73b0459383c7aae4
#
_entry.id   f33af255e63424dd73b0459383c7aae4
#
_cell.length_a   1.000
_cell.length_b   1.000
_cell.length_c   1.000
_cell.angle_alpha   90.00
_cell.angle_beta   90.00
_cell.angle_gamma   90.00
#
_symmetry.space_group_name_H-M   'P 1'
#
loop_
_entity.id
_entity.type
_entity.pdbx_description
1 polymer ?
#
loop_
_entity_poly.entity_id
_entity_poly.type
_entity_poly.pdbx_seq_one_letter_code
_entity_poly.pdbx_strand_id
1 'polypeptide(L)'
;MKRLFTGSLLCLAFAAGSVNAAIEPTEKDAIAMAERGAAFMKAHGKEEMMKKITAKDPDFVQGSLYVDMRDIKTGIVLAHPINPSIVGKDLTDVPDANGKKYRREIIELAQKQGKGWVDYQYKNPTSGKIEPKTTYILRVKDVVLEAGIYKK
;
A
#
# COMPACT_ATOMS: atom_id res chain seq x y z
N MET A 1 -22.08 33.36 65.60
CA MET A 1 -21.82 33.53 64.13
C MET A 1 -21.04 32.34 63.63
N LYS A 2 -21.73 31.36 63.01
CA LYS A 2 -21.09 30.13 62.45
C LYS A 2 -21.05 30.30 60.93
N ARG A 3 -19.86 30.40 60.33
CA ARG A 3 -19.68 30.41 58.86
C ARG A 3 -19.51 28.97 58.38
N LEU A 4 -20.45 28.49 57.60
CA LEU A 4 -20.33 27.25 56.87
C LEU A 4 -19.44 27.48 55.62
N PHE A 5 -18.36 26.70 55.50
CA PHE A 5 -17.59 26.60 54.26
C PHE A 5 -18.13 25.41 53.47
N THR A 6 -18.76 25.71 52.35
CA THR A 6 -19.15 24.70 51.34
C THR A 6 -17.99 24.50 50.40
N GLY A 7 -17.27 23.38 50.51
CA GLY A 7 -16.25 22.96 49.56
C GLY A 7 -16.89 22.32 48.32
N SER A 8 -16.76 22.98 47.16
CA SER A 8 -17.10 22.40 45.87
C SER A 8 -16.01 21.45 45.45
N LEU A 9 -16.37 20.18 45.36
CA LEU A 9 -15.52 19.10 44.84
C LEU A 9 -15.68 19.10 43.29
N LEU A 10 -14.66 19.60 42.57
CA LEU A 10 -14.62 19.61 41.12
C LEU A 10 -14.13 18.24 40.67
N CYS A 11 -15.05 17.37 40.21
CA CYS A 11 -14.73 16.11 39.55
C CYS A 11 -14.21 16.38 38.14
N LEU A 12 -12.87 16.29 37.93
CA LEU A 12 -12.32 16.20 36.59
C LEU A 12 -12.61 14.80 36.03
N ALA A 13 -13.56 14.72 35.11
CA ALA A 13 -13.75 13.52 34.31
C ALA A 13 -12.64 13.45 33.25
N PHE A 14 -11.68 12.56 33.44
CA PHE A 14 -10.74 12.17 32.40
C PHE A 14 -11.50 11.33 31.35
N ALA A 15 -11.85 11.94 30.23
CA ALA A 15 -12.29 11.22 29.04
C ALA A 15 -11.08 10.45 28.49
N ALA A 16 -10.96 9.17 28.81
CA ALA A 16 -10.03 8.27 28.16
C ALA A 16 -10.51 8.08 26.71
N GLY A 17 -9.96 8.90 25.79
CA GLY A 17 -10.12 8.68 24.37
C GLY A 17 -9.52 7.34 23.98
N SER A 18 -10.35 6.37 23.63
CA SER A 18 -9.90 5.11 23.04
C SER A 18 -9.16 5.42 21.75
N VAL A 19 -7.84 5.35 21.77
CA VAL A 19 -7.02 5.36 20.56
C VAL A 19 -7.32 4.05 19.86
N ASN A 20 -8.19 4.12 18.84
CA ASN A 20 -8.46 3.00 17.97
C ASN A 20 -7.18 2.78 17.14
N ALA A 21 -6.30 1.87 17.61
CA ALA A 21 -5.11 1.50 16.85
C ALA A 21 -5.59 0.93 15.52
N ALA A 22 -5.26 1.60 14.42
CA ALA A 22 -5.56 1.09 13.10
C ALA A 22 -4.96 -0.31 12.96
N ILE A 23 -5.79 -1.28 12.57
CA ILE A 23 -5.33 -2.65 12.36
C ILE A 23 -4.37 -2.62 11.17
N GLU A 24 -3.12 -3.03 11.41
CA GLU A 24 -2.10 -3.08 10.35
C GLU A 24 -2.47 -4.16 9.33
N PRO A 25 -2.34 -3.86 8.03
CA PRO A 25 -2.65 -4.84 7.01
C PRO A 25 -1.69 -6.02 7.05
N THR A 26 -2.22 -7.20 6.73
CA THR A 26 -1.51 -8.48 6.72
C THR A 26 -1.16 -8.93 5.30
N GLU A 27 -0.32 -9.97 5.18
CA GLU A 27 -0.05 -10.61 3.89
C GLU A 27 -1.33 -11.13 3.22
N LYS A 28 -2.28 -11.64 4.01
CA LYS A 28 -3.59 -12.07 3.53
C LYS A 28 -4.38 -10.92 2.90
N ASP A 29 -4.32 -9.73 3.49
CA ASP A 29 -4.98 -8.54 2.96
C ASP A 29 -4.35 -8.08 1.64
N ALA A 30 -3.02 -8.15 1.54
CA ALA A 30 -2.30 -7.83 0.30
C ALA A 30 -2.67 -8.80 -0.84
N ILE A 31 -2.69 -10.11 -0.56
CA ILE A 31 -3.15 -11.12 -1.54
C ILE A 31 -4.58 -10.82 -1.97
N ALA A 32 -5.49 -10.64 -1.03
CA ALA A 32 -6.90 -10.39 -1.32
C ALA A 32 -7.11 -9.12 -2.16
N MET A 33 -6.35 -8.06 -1.87
CA MET A 33 -6.42 -6.80 -2.63
C MET A 33 -5.89 -6.98 -4.07
N ALA A 34 -4.77 -7.68 -4.26
CA ALA A 34 -4.23 -7.99 -5.58
C ALA A 34 -5.18 -8.86 -6.41
N GLU A 35 -5.78 -9.89 -5.80
CA GLU A 35 -6.76 -10.77 -6.45
C GLU A 35 -8.04 -10.03 -6.83
N ARG A 36 -8.53 -9.13 -5.97
CA ARG A 36 -9.65 -8.23 -6.29
C ARG A 36 -9.32 -7.35 -7.48
N GLY A 37 -8.12 -6.76 -7.51
CA GLY A 37 -7.63 -5.98 -8.64
C GLY A 37 -7.56 -6.79 -9.94
N ALA A 38 -7.08 -8.02 -9.87
CA ALA A 38 -7.03 -8.93 -11.00
C ALA A 38 -8.44 -9.28 -11.54
N ALA A 39 -9.39 -9.54 -10.65
CA ALA A 39 -10.79 -9.80 -11.01
C ALA A 39 -11.42 -8.56 -11.66
N PHE A 40 -11.23 -7.38 -11.07
CA PHE A 40 -11.72 -6.12 -11.61
C PHE A 40 -11.14 -5.87 -13.02
N MET A 41 -9.83 -6.02 -13.18
CA MET A 41 -9.18 -5.81 -14.47
C MET A 41 -9.64 -6.79 -15.55
N LYS A 42 -9.91 -8.05 -15.18
CA LYS A 42 -10.48 -9.04 -16.12
C LYS A 42 -11.88 -8.67 -16.58
N ALA A 43 -12.69 -8.09 -15.72
CA ALA A 43 -14.07 -7.70 -16.01
C ALA A 43 -14.18 -6.36 -16.75
N HIS A 44 -13.34 -5.37 -16.41
CA HIS A 44 -13.48 -3.97 -16.85
C HIS A 44 -12.31 -3.45 -17.71
N GLY A 45 -11.22 -4.20 -17.81
CA GLY A 45 -10.05 -3.84 -18.58
C GLY A 45 -8.98 -3.07 -17.80
N LYS A 46 -7.83 -2.94 -18.45
CA LYS A 46 -6.61 -2.32 -17.89
C LYS A 46 -6.80 -0.83 -17.58
N GLU A 47 -7.41 -0.11 -18.50
CA GLU A 47 -7.62 1.34 -18.42
C GLU A 47 -8.52 1.70 -17.23
N GLU A 48 -9.58 0.95 -16.99
CA GLU A 48 -10.47 1.18 -15.84
C GLU A 48 -9.75 0.86 -14.52
N MET A 49 -8.90 -0.18 -14.47
CA MET A 49 -8.08 -0.45 -13.30
C MET A 49 -7.09 0.68 -13.01
N MET A 50 -6.43 1.24 -14.05
CA MET A 50 -5.55 2.40 -13.90
C MET A 50 -6.29 3.61 -13.32
N LYS A 51 -7.52 3.89 -13.79
CA LYS A 51 -8.36 4.97 -13.26
C LYS A 51 -8.68 4.76 -11.79
N LYS A 52 -9.07 3.55 -11.39
CA LYS A 52 -9.37 3.19 -10.00
C LYS A 52 -8.16 3.41 -9.08
N ILE A 53 -6.99 2.93 -9.49
CA ILE A 53 -5.75 3.14 -8.74
C ILE A 53 -5.44 4.64 -8.61
N THR A 54 -5.49 5.38 -9.70
CA THR A 54 -5.18 6.83 -9.74
C THR A 54 -6.16 7.64 -8.88
N ALA A 55 -7.44 7.26 -8.88
CA ALA A 55 -8.49 7.88 -8.08
C ALA A 55 -8.41 7.51 -6.59
N LYS A 56 -7.48 6.64 -6.19
CA LYS A 56 -7.34 6.11 -4.82
C LYS A 56 -8.62 5.45 -4.32
N ASP A 57 -9.26 4.67 -5.19
CA ASP A 57 -10.47 3.94 -4.83
C ASP A 57 -10.23 3.09 -3.58
N PRO A 58 -11.11 3.12 -2.57
CA PRO A 58 -10.92 2.42 -1.30
C PRO A 58 -10.84 0.89 -1.44
N ASP A 59 -11.30 0.32 -2.54
CA ASP A 59 -11.09 -1.09 -2.83
C ASP A 59 -9.62 -1.44 -3.10
N PHE A 60 -8.80 -0.45 -3.49
CA PHE A 60 -7.40 -0.62 -3.89
C PHE A 60 -6.41 0.24 -3.12
N VAL A 61 -6.89 1.06 -2.16
CA VAL A 61 -6.04 1.88 -1.28
C VAL A 61 -6.64 1.92 0.12
N GLN A 62 -5.93 1.32 1.09
CA GLN A 62 -6.35 1.25 2.50
C GLN A 62 -5.15 1.54 3.41
N GLY A 63 -5.00 2.79 3.82
CA GLY A 63 -3.86 3.21 4.63
C GLY A 63 -2.52 3.00 3.92
N SER A 64 -1.65 2.16 4.50
CA SER A 64 -0.34 1.83 3.95
C SER A 64 -0.39 0.72 2.88
N LEU A 65 -1.48 -0.04 2.80
CA LEU A 65 -1.70 -1.06 1.78
C LEU A 65 -2.38 -0.44 0.56
N TYR A 66 -1.80 -0.64 -0.60
CA TYR A 66 -2.35 -0.18 -1.87
C TYR A 66 -1.88 -1.07 -3.02
N VAL A 67 -2.61 -0.99 -4.15
CA VAL A 67 -2.20 -1.60 -5.42
C VAL A 67 -1.57 -0.54 -6.31
N ASP A 68 -0.43 -0.87 -6.89
CA ASP A 68 0.12 -0.19 -8.05
C ASP A 68 0.25 -1.16 -9.24
N MET A 69 0.52 -0.63 -10.42
CA MET A 69 0.48 -1.40 -11.66
C MET A 69 1.64 -1.06 -12.57
N ARG A 70 2.26 -2.10 -13.13
CA ARG A 70 3.42 -2.01 -14.01
C ARG A 70 3.24 -2.86 -15.27
N ASP A 71 3.76 -2.36 -16.40
CA ASP A 71 3.89 -3.15 -17.62
C ASP A 71 5.03 -4.17 -17.47
N ILE A 72 4.74 -5.44 -17.77
CA ILE A 72 5.69 -6.53 -17.55
C ILE A 72 6.80 -6.60 -18.60
N LYS A 73 6.59 -6.02 -19.77
CA LYS A 73 7.57 -6.04 -20.88
C LYS A 73 8.52 -4.86 -20.81
N THR A 74 7.99 -3.68 -20.51
CA THR A 74 8.74 -2.43 -20.55
C THR A 74 9.24 -1.97 -19.19
N GLY A 75 8.68 -2.50 -18.09
CA GLY A 75 8.98 -2.03 -16.74
C GLY A 75 8.33 -0.70 -16.37
N ILE A 76 7.58 -0.09 -17.28
CA ILE A 76 6.95 1.22 -17.07
C ILE A 76 5.86 1.11 -16.00
N VAL A 77 5.88 2.04 -15.05
CA VAL A 77 4.81 2.21 -14.05
C VAL A 77 3.57 2.76 -14.76
N LEU A 78 2.48 2.01 -14.73
CA LEU A 78 1.23 2.37 -15.40
C LEU A 78 0.29 3.16 -14.50
N ALA A 79 0.24 2.84 -13.21
CA ALA A 79 -0.55 3.54 -12.21
C ALA A 79 0.07 3.38 -10.82
N HIS A 80 0.06 4.44 -10.02
CA HIS A 80 0.53 4.42 -8.63
C HIS A 80 -0.27 5.42 -7.79
N PRO A 81 -1.00 5.01 -6.74
CA PRO A 81 -1.94 5.89 -6.05
C PRO A 81 -1.25 6.90 -5.13
N ILE A 82 -0.06 6.55 -4.61
CA ILE A 82 0.64 7.37 -3.62
C ILE A 82 1.72 8.26 -4.27
N ASN A 83 2.39 7.75 -5.30
CA ASN A 83 3.45 8.49 -5.99
C ASN A 83 3.16 8.63 -7.49
N PRO A 84 2.33 9.58 -7.90
CA PRO A 84 1.98 9.78 -9.31
C PRO A 84 3.17 10.24 -10.16
N SER A 85 4.22 10.78 -9.55
CA SER A 85 5.39 11.30 -10.28
C SER A 85 6.23 10.21 -10.97
N ILE A 86 6.04 8.93 -10.60
CA ILE A 86 6.74 7.80 -11.22
C ILE A 86 5.95 7.15 -12.35
N VAL A 87 4.69 7.50 -12.53
CA VAL A 87 3.85 6.97 -13.61
C VAL A 87 4.45 7.39 -14.96
N GLY A 88 4.49 6.44 -15.89
CA GLY A 88 5.10 6.62 -17.21
C GLY A 88 6.62 6.43 -17.24
N LYS A 89 7.26 6.15 -16.12
CA LYS A 89 8.71 5.94 -16.04
C LYS A 89 9.08 4.45 -15.97
N ASP A 90 10.15 4.10 -16.67
CA ASP A 90 10.87 2.85 -16.42
C ASP A 90 11.88 3.07 -15.28
N LEU A 91 11.62 2.41 -14.17
CA LEU A 91 12.48 2.44 -12.98
C LEU A 91 13.05 1.06 -12.66
N THR A 92 13.06 0.15 -13.62
CA THR A 92 13.45 -1.26 -13.45
C THR A 92 14.81 -1.39 -12.76
N ASP A 93 15.80 -0.59 -13.17
CA ASP A 93 17.16 -0.66 -12.65
C ASP A 93 17.46 0.34 -11.52
N VAL A 94 16.50 1.15 -11.12
CA VAL A 94 16.68 2.09 -10.00
C VAL A 94 16.61 1.31 -8.69
N PRO A 95 17.71 1.32 -7.87
CA PRO A 95 17.75 0.57 -6.63
C PRO A 95 16.91 1.23 -5.52
N ASP A 96 16.58 0.44 -4.50
CA ASP A 96 16.07 0.96 -3.23
C ASP A 96 17.20 1.54 -2.35
N ALA A 97 16.86 1.95 -1.12
CA ALA A 97 17.83 2.52 -0.18
C ALA A 97 18.98 1.58 0.21
N ASN A 98 18.80 0.26 0.04
CA ASN A 98 19.81 -0.76 0.31
C ASN A 98 20.54 -1.22 -0.96
N GLY A 99 20.31 -0.59 -2.11
CA GLY A 99 20.94 -0.94 -3.37
C GLY A 99 20.26 -2.09 -4.12
N LYS A 100 19.09 -2.55 -3.67
CA LYS A 100 18.38 -3.67 -4.29
C LYS A 100 17.55 -3.20 -5.49
N LYS A 101 17.75 -3.81 -6.65
CA LYS A 101 16.95 -3.59 -7.86
C LYS A 101 15.64 -4.39 -7.81
N TYR A 102 14.81 -4.11 -6.82
CA TYR A 102 13.60 -4.88 -6.52
C TYR A 102 12.56 -4.89 -7.66
N ARG A 103 12.50 -3.83 -8.48
CA ARG A 103 11.57 -3.76 -9.61
C ARG A 103 11.92 -4.75 -10.70
N ARG A 104 13.22 -4.99 -10.92
CA ARG A 104 13.69 -6.04 -11.80
C ARG A 104 13.28 -7.41 -11.27
N GLU A 105 13.48 -7.67 -9.99
CA GLU A 105 13.04 -8.92 -9.34
C GLU A 105 11.52 -9.13 -9.46
N ILE A 106 10.72 -8.09 -9.29
CA ILE A 106 9.26 -8.13 -9.51
C ILE A 106 8.93 -8.59 -10.92
N ILE A 107 9.54 -7.98 -11.94
CA ILE A 107 9.31 -8.31 -13.34
C ILE A 107 9.71 -9.76 -13.63
N GLU A 108 10.90 -10.16 -13.21
CA GLU A 108 11.41 -11.52 -13.41
C GLU A 108 10.54 -12.57 -12.72
N LEU A 109 10.12 -12.31 -11.48
CA LEU A 109 9.22 -13.19 -10.73
C LEU A 109 7.84 -13.29 -11.43
N ALA A 110 7.29 -12.17 -11.88
CA ALA A 110 6.04 -12.13 -12.61
C ALA A 110 6.12 -12.89 -13.95
N GLN A 111 7.26 -12.79 -14.65
CA GLN A 111 7.47 -13.52 -15.92
C GLN A 111 7.61 -15.03 -15.69
N LYS A 112 8.35 -15.43 -14.67
CA LYS A 112 8.68 -16.84 -14.39
C LYS A 112 7.55 -17.60 -13.70
N GLN A 113 6.94 -16.99 -12.68
CA GLN A 113 5.98 -17.66 -11.78
C GLN A 113 4.58 -17.06 -11.81
N GLY A 114 4.42 -15.85 -12.30
CA GLY A 114 3.14 -15.15 -12.36
C GLY A 114 2.68 -14.55 -11.04
N LYS A 115 3.25 -14.96 -9.91
CA LYS A 115 2.94 -14.46 -8.55
C LYS A 115 4.05 -14.79 -7.56
N GLY A 116 4.08 -14.08 -6.46
CA GLY A 116 5.03 -14.30 -5.36
C GLY A 116 5.24 -13.04 -4.54
N TRP A 117 6.28 -13.06 -3.71
CA TRP A 117 6.62 -11.99 -2.80
C TRP A 117 8.01 -11.42 -3.09
N VAL A 118 8.13 -10.09 -2.99
CA VAL A 118 9.41 -9.38 -3.11
C VAL A 118 9.58 -8.42 -1.95
N ASP A 119 10.74 -8.50 -1.29
CA ASP A 119 11.11 -7.65 -0.15
C ASP A 119 12.03 -6.52 -0.59
N TYR A 120 11.78 -5.29 -0.13
CA TYR A 120 12.59 -4.11 -0.43
C TYR A 120 12.35 -2.97 0.57
N GLN A 121 13.11 -1.88 0.44
CA GLN A 121 12.91 -0.67 1.22
C GLN A 121 12.06 0.34 0.44
N TYR A 122 11.01 0.86 1.07
CA TYR A 122 10.16 1.86 0.43
C TYR A 122 9.59 2.85 1.42
N LYS A 123 9.23 4.05 0.93
CA LYS A 123 8.61 5.09 1.76
C LYS A 123 7.18 4.67 2.15
N ASN A 124 6.95 4.49 3.44
CA ASN A 124 5.64 4.22 3.99
C ASN A 124 4.79 5.50 3.94
N PRO A 125 3.62 5.49 3.27
CA PRO A 125 2.79 6.69 3.14
C PRO A 125 2.18 7.15 4.48
N THR A 126 2.06 6.27 5.46
CA THR A 126 1.49 6.58 6.77
C THR A 126 2.53 7.21 7.70
N SER A 127 3.74 6.66 7.77
CA SER A 127 4.82 7.18 8.63
C SER A 127 5.70 8.24 7.96
N GLY A 128 5.73 8.26 6.62
CA GLY A 128 6.64 9.09 5.81
C GLY A 128 8.10 8.62 5.80
N LYS A 129 8.42 7.50 6.46
CA LYS A 129 9.78 6.95 6.59
C LYS A 129 10.05 5.85 5.55
N ILE A 130 11.33 5.62 5.25
CA ILE A 130 11.77 4.44 4.51
C ILE A 130 11.72 3.26 5.48
N GLU A 131 10.97 2.22 5.13
CA GLU A 131 10.73 1.05 5.97
C GLU A 131 10.78 -0.23 5.13
N PRO A 132 11.08 -1.39 5.75
CA PRO A 132 11.00 -2.67 5.08
C PRO A 132 9.57 -2.93 4.57
N LYS A 133 9.45 -3.23 3.29
CA LYS A 133 8.18 -3.56 2.63
C LYS A 133 8.26 -4.94 2.01
N THR A 134 7.19 -5.72 2.14
CA THR A 134 7.00 -6.94 1.36
C THR A 134 5.80 -6.76 0.46
N THR A 135 5.96 -7.10 -0.82
CA THR A 135 4.92 -6.88 -1.83
C THR A 135 4.56 -8.20 -2.49
N TYR A 136 3.28 -8.52 -2.44
CA TYR A 136 2.70 -9.59 -3.27
C TYR A 136 2.51 -9.07 -4.68
N ILE A 137 3.03 -9.82 -5.64
CA ILE A 137 2.88 -9.52 -7.06
C ILE A 137 1.96 -10.55 -7.71
N LEU A 138 1.12 -10.09 -8.63
CA LEU A 138 0.19 -10.93 -9.37
C LEU A 138 0.15 -10.48 -10.83
N ARG A 139 0.58 -11.37 -11.72
CA ARG A 139 0.54 -11.12 -13.16
C ARG A 139 -0.88 -11.29 -13.70
N VAL A 140 -1.32 -10.31 -14.49
CA VAL A 140 -2.56 -10.35 -15.24
C VAL A 140 -2.25 -9.95 -16.68
N LYS A 141 -2.18 -10.91 -17.59
CA LYS A 141 -1.78 -10.71 -19.01
C LYS A 141 -0.39 -10.04 -19.14
N ASP A 142 -0.37 -8.80 -19.61
CA ASP A 142 0.81 -7.98 -19.90
C ASP A 142 1.23 -7.06 -18.74
N VAL A 143 0.51 -7.10 -17.62
CA VAL A 143 0.82 -6.28 -16.46
C VAL A 143 1.05 -7.11 -15.19
N VAL A 144 1.71 -6.51 -14.21
CA VAL A 144 1.79 -6.99 -12.83
C VAL A 144 1.08 -6.00 -11.92
N LEU A 145 0.22 -6.52 -11.04
CA LEU A 145 -0.37 -5.83 -9.90
C LEU A 145 0.52 -6.07 -8.68
N GLU A 146 0.80 -5.02 -7.95
CA GLU A 146 1.73 -5.01 -6.83
C GLU A 146 0.98 -4.53 -5.58
N ALA A 147 0.77 -5.38 -4.57
CA ALA A 147 0.12 -5.02 -3.31
C ALA A 147 1.06 -5.32 -2.14
N GLY A 148 1.46 -4.30 -1.38
CA GLY A 148 2.50 -4.48 -0.38
C GLY A 148 2.16 -3.93 1.00
N ILE A 149 2.71 -4.60 2.01
CA ILE A 149 2.63 -4.24 3.42
C ILE A 149 4.01 -3.90 3.98
N TYR A 150 4.06 -3.10 5.06
CA TYR A 150 5.30 -2.75 5.74
C TYR A 150 5.51 -3.66 6.94
N LYS A 151 6.75 -4.15 7.07
CA LYS A 151 7.17 -5.01 8.19
C LYS A 151 7.56 -4.14 9.38
N LYS A 152 7.16 -4.53 10.57
CA LYS A 152 7.61 -3.94 11.83
C LYS A 152 8.89 -4.58 12.30
#